data_8862e54ebc72cc659d69f8a17e7f3a45
#
_entry.id   8862e54ebc72cc659d69f8a17e7f3a45
#
_cell.length_a   1.000
_cell.length_b   1.000
_cell.length_c   1.000
_cell.angle_alpha   90.00
_cell.angle_beta   90.00
_cell.angle_gamma   90.00
#
_symmetry.space_group_name_H-M   'P 1'
#
loop_
_entity.id
_entity.type
_entity.pdbx_description
1 polymer ?
#
loop_
_entity_poly.entity_id
_entity_poly.type
_entity_poly.pdbx_seq_one_letter_code
_entity_poly.pdbx_strand_id
1 'polypeptide(L)'
;MKKITIQDIALAVNKSISTVSKALSDSHEVNKDTKRMICEYAEKNNFQSNSSARSLRTGRSNIIGVIVSTIGNSFFSQLLEGIDEVIVETDFTLVIMQSKENVQRERKCIDILNSRGVDGIIISPIANTPNIDHLQRLHDTSFPIVVVDRINNRLKSNKIGVKNFEGSYDATQHLVDLGHKRIVHVTGRNAGVIRERLN
;
A
#
# COMPACT_ATOMS: atom_id res chain seq x y z
N MET A 1 29.41 -8.58 12.84
CA MET A 1 28.92 -8.49 14.23
C MET A 1 27.69 -9.39 14.37
N LYS A 2 27.61 -10.21 15.43
CA LYS A 2 26.45 -11.06 15.70
C LYS A 2 25.30 -10.15 16.14
N LYS A 3 24.13 -10.22 15.46
CA LYS A 3 22.95 -9.46 15.90
C LYS A 3 22.49 -10.00 17.25
N ILE A 4 22.27 -9.10 18.21
CA ILE A 4 21.70 -9.46 19.52
C ILE A 4 20.27 -9.96 19.32
N THR A 5 19.89 -10.99 20.04
CA THR A 5 18.56 -11.62 19.98
C THR A 5 17.76 -11.29 21.25
N ILE A 6 16.46 -11.54 21.20
CA ILE A 6 15.57 -11.41 22.37
C ILE A 6 16.00 -12.34 23.52
N GLN A 7 16.60 -13.50 23.18
CA GLN A 7 17.16 -14.44 24.14
C GLN A 7 18.38 -13.87 24.86
N ASP A 8 19.28 -13.20 24.12
CA ASP A 8 20.46 -12.56 24.70
C ASP A 8 20.05 -11.43 25.66
N ILE A 9 19.02 -10.65 25.31
CA ILE A 9 18.46 -9.63 26.20
C ILE A 9 17.88 -10.31 27.46
N ALA A 10 17.09 -11.33 27.32
CA ALA A 10 16.44 -12.05 28.42
C ALA A 10 17.47 -12.56 29.45
N LEU A 11 18.56 -13.14 28.96
CA LEU A 11 19.67 -13.57 29.78
C LEU A 11 20.36 -12.39 30.50
N ALA A 12 20.66 -11.33 29.78
CA ALA A 12 21.37 -10.18 30.32
C ALA A 12 20.60 -9.43 31.42
N VAL A 13 19.27 -9.32 31.25
CA VAL A 13 18.41 -8.63 32.23
C VAL A 13 17.78 -9.57 33.27
N ASN A 14 18.12 -10.85 33.24
CA ASN A 14 17.59 -11.90 34.12
C ASN A 14 16.05 -11.93 34.16
N LYS A 15 15.44 -11.91 32.97
CA LYS A 15 13.98 -12.00 32.77
C LYS A 15 13.64 -13.09 31.76
N SER A 16 12.38 -13.54 31.76
CA SER A 16 11.92 -14.49 30.74
C SER A 16 11.84 -13.85 29.36
N ILE A 17 12.01 -14.64 28.29
CA ILE A 17 11.83 -14.21 26.90
C ILE A 17 10.45 -13.57 26.72
N SER A 18 9.42 -14.13 27.35
CA SER A 18 8.05 -13.62 27.34
C SER A 18 7.96 -12.23 27.94
N THR A 19 8.61 -11.98 29.10
CA THR A 19 8.66 -10.66 29.76
C THR A 19 9.36 -9.65 28.87
N VAL A 20 10.50 -10.01 28.28
CA VAL A 20 11.23 -9.13 27.35
C VAL A 20 10.41 -8.80 26.11
N SER A 21 9.76 -9.81 25.52
CA SER A 21 8.88 -9.60 24.35
C SER A 21 7.71 -8.65 24.66
N LYS A 22 7.07 -8.81 25.82
CA LYS A 22 5.99 -7.93 26.27
C LYS A 22 6.47 -6.51 26.54
N ALA A 23 7.64 -6.36 27.18
CA ALA A 23 8.25 -5.05 27.45
C ALA A 23 8.58 -4.29 26.15
N LEU A 24 9.20 -4.96 25.18
CA LEU A 24 9.53 -4.38 23.87
C LEU A 24 8.32 -4.09 22.98
N SER A 25 7.15 -4.71 23.29
CA SER A 25 5.88 -4.46 22.60
C SER A 25 4.98 -3.45 23.32
N ASP A 26 5.50 -2.71 24.27
CA ASP A 26 4.79 -1.71 25.07
C ASP A 26 3.59 -2.27 25.87
N SER A 27 3.56 -3.55 26.20
CA SER A 27 2.48 -4.16 26.96
C SER A 27 2.36 -3.55 28.37
N HIS A 28 1.12 -3.32 28.79
CA HIS A 28 0.77 -2.87 30.15
C HIS A 28 1.01 -3.93 31.23
N GLU A 29 1.19 -5.20 30.82
CA GLU A 29 1.41 -6.32 31.74
C GLU A 29 2.81 -6.32 32.38
N VAL A 30 3.73 -5.49 31.90
CA VAL A 30 5.10 -5.39 32.44
C VAL A 30 5.23 -4.12 33.28
N ASN A 31 5.75 -4.28 34.49
CA ASN A 31 6.04 -3.16 35.39
C ASN A 31 6.94 -2.11 34.69
N LYS A 32 6.66 -0.82 34.94
CA LYS A 32 7.35 0.32 34.32
C LYS A 32 8.87 0.27 34.45
N ASP A 33 9.39 -0.09 35.64
CA ASP A 33 10.83 -0.13 35.87
C ASP A 33 11.49 -1.28 35.12
N THR A 34 10.84 -2.45 35.09
CA THR A 34 11.30 -3.60 34.30
C THR A 34 11.30 -3.29 32.81
N LYS A 35 10.27 -2.61 32.33
CA LYS A 35 10.15 -2.19 30.94
C LYS A 35 11.26 -1.20 30.56
N ARG A 36 11.48 -0.16 31.40
CA ARG A 36 12.55 0.80 31.20
C ARG A 36 13.91 0.11 31.09
N MET A 37 14.25 -0.76 32.05
CA MET A 37 15.51 -1.50 32.06
C MET A 37 15.72 -2.33 30.78
N ILE A 38 14.65 -3.02 30.30
CA ILE A 38 14.72 -3.83 29.09
C ILE A 38 14.91 -2.96 27.85
N CYS A 39 14.17 -1.87 27.73
CA CYS A 39 14.28 -0.92 26.60
C CYS A 39 15.66 -0.26 26.54
N GLU A 40 16.18 0.23 27.68
CA GLU A 40 17.51 0.82 27.76
C GLU A 40 18.62 -0.17 27.36
N TYR A 41 18.50 -1.45 27.80
CA TYR A 41 19.44 -2.48 27.40
C TYR A 41 19.36 -2.79 25.90
N ALA A 42 18.15 -2.86 25.34
CA ALA A 42 17.91 -3.10 23.92
C ALA A 42 18.49 -1.97 23.06
N GLU A 43 18.23 -0.71 23.42
CA GLU A 43 18.78 0.47 22.76
C GLU A 43 20.31 0.50 22.77
N LYS A 44 20.91 0.34 23.97
CA LYS A 44 22.36 0.34 24.14
C LYS A 44 23.07 -0.69 23.27
N ASN A 45 22.39 -1.78 22.97
CA ASN A 45 22.94 -2.88 22.17
C ASN A 45 22.41 -2.87 20.71
N ASN A 46 21.77 -1.80 20.26
CA ASN A 46 21.20 -1.67 18.92
C ASN A 46 20.31 -2.86 18.53
N PHE A 47 19.50 -3.34 19.48
CA PHE A 47 18.56 -4.43 19.21
C PHE A 47 17.49 -3.96 18.23
N GLN A 48 17.32 -4.71 17.17
CA GLN A 48 16.21 -4.53 16.23
C GLN A 48 15.27 -5.72 16.35
N SER A 49 14.01 -5.44 16.68
CA SER A 49 12.99 -6.49 16.72
C SER A 49 12.87 -7.16 15.34
N ASN A 50 12.86 -8.48 15.34
CA ASN A 50 12.66 -9.21 14.09
C ASN A 50 11.19 -9.07 13.65
N SER A 51 10.96 -8.24 12.62
CA SER A 51 9.62 -8.02 12.04
C SER A 51 8.97 -9.33 11.59
N SER A 52 9.74 -10.27 11.04
CA SER A 52 9.24 -11.59 10.63
C SER A 52 8.73 -12.42 11.82
N ALA A 53 9.43 -12.38 12.95
CA ALA A 53 8.98 -13.08 14.17
C ALA A 53 7.72 -12.40 14.76
N ARG A 54 7.63 -11.08 14.66
CA ARG A 54 6.43 -10.33 15.04
C ARG A 54 5.25 -10.69 14.14
N SER A 55 5.46 -10.71 12.82
CA SER A 55 4.43 -11.09 11.82
C SER A 55 3.90 -12.50 12.04
N LEU A 56 4.77 -13.48 12.32
CA LEU A 56 4.35 -14.84 12.63
C LEU A 56 3.46 -14.92 13.88
N ARG A 57 3.69 -14.08 14.88
CA ARG A 57 2.90 -14.07 16.11
C ARG A 57 1.58 -13.33 15.95
N THR A 58 1.56 -12.23 15.21
CA THR A 58 0.37 -11.35 15.05
C THR A 58 -0.47 -11.70 13.83
N GLY A 59 0.08 -12.49 12.90
CA GLY A 59 -0.52 -12.72 11.58
C GLY A 59 -0.53 -11.49 10.68
N ARG A 60 0.21 -10.41 11.04
CA ARG A 60 0.29 -9.15 10.30
C ARG A 60 1.71 -8.71 10.09
N SER A 61 2.01 -8.22 8.89
CA SER A 61 3.32 -7.70 8.54
C SER A 61 3.48 -6.20 8.84
N ASN A 62 2.39 -5.49 8.96
CA ASN A 62 2.29 -4.03 8.95
C ASN A 62 2.92 -3.43 7.67
N ILE A 63 2.74 -4.10 6.54
CA ILE A 63 3.21 -3.63 5.23
C ILE A 63 2.01 -3.47 4.31
N ILE A 64 1.92 -2.31 3.67
CA ILE A 64 0.99 -2.04 2.56
C ILE A 64 1.79 -1.97 1.26
N GLY A 65 1.39 -2.77 0.27
CA GLY A 65 1.94 -2.69 -1.07
C GLY A 65 1.21 -1.64 -1.91
N VAL A 66 1.94 -0.83 -2.67
CA VAL A 66 1.35 0.08 -3.66
C VAL A 66 1.91 -0.24 -5.03
N ILE A 67 1.04 -0.51 -6.00
CA ILE A 67 1.41 -0.79 -7.38
C ILE A 67 0.86 0.32 -8.27
N VAL A 68 1.75 1.08 -8.89
CA VAL A 68 1.42 2.14 -9.86
C VAL A 68 2.08 1.83 -11.20
N SER A 69 1.60 2.44 -12.28
CA SER A 69 2.22 2.25 -13.59
C SER A 69 3.63 2.84 -13.63
N THR A 70 3.82 4.04 -13.10
CA THR A 70 5.11 4.73 -13.04
C THR A 70 5.11 5.79 -11.95
N ILE A 71 6.24 5.97 -11.28
CA ILE A 71 6.44 7.06 -10.30
C ILE A 71 6.88 8.37 -10.97
N GLY A 72 7.29 8.34 -12.24
CA GLY A 72 7.72 9.53 -12.98
C GLY A 72 6.57 10.40 -13.53
N ASN A 73 5.33 10.08 -13.20
CA ASN A 73 4.15 10.85 -13.59
C ASN A 73 3.67 11.66 -12.38
N SER A 74 3.42 12.96 -12.55
CA SER A 74 3.01 13.87 -11.47
C SER A 74 1.76 13.40 -10.73
N PHE A 75 0.79 12.82 -11.44
CA PHE A 75 -0.41 12.26 -10.83
C PHE A 75 -0.10 11.15 -9.83
N PHE A 76 0.73 10.18 -10.23
CA PHE A 76 1.10 9.09 -9.33
C PHE A 76 2.04 9.54 -8.21
N SER A 77 2.89 10.54 -8.45
CA SER A 77 3.71 11.12 -7.37
C SER A 77 2.85 11.75 -6.29
N GLN A 78 1.84 12.55 -6.67
CA GLN A 78 0.91 13.16 -5.71
C GLN A 78 0.03 12.10 -5.00
N LEU A 79 -0.41 11.06 -5.72
CA LEU A 79 -1.14 9.94 -5.12
C LEU A 79 -0.29 9.25 -4.03
N LEU A 80 0.98 8.99 -4.33
CA LEU A 80 1.90 8.35 -3.40
C LEU A 80 2.19 9.24 -2.19
N GLU A 81 2.36 10.55 -2.39
CA GLU A 81 2.52 11.53 -1.33
C GLU A 81 1.32 11.52 -0.37
N GLY A 82 0.10 11.58 -0.90
CA GLY A 82 -1.10 11.52 -0.06
C GLY A 82 -1.29 10.18 0.67
N ILE A 83 -0.81 9.06 0.11
CA ILE A 83 -0.79 7.78 0.81
C ILE A 83 0.26 7.82 1.94
N ASP A 84 1.45 8.36 1.68
CA ASP A 84 2.55 8.43 2.63
C ASP A 84 2.19 9.31 3.84
N GLU A 85 1.53 10.45 3.62
CA GLU A 85 1.02 11.33 4.70
C GLU A 85 0.14 10.57 5.71
N VAL A 86 -0.67 9.63 5.23
CA VAL A 86 -1.51 8.81 6.13
C VAL A 86 -0.71 7.68 6.78
N ILE A 87 0.19 7.05 6.03
CA ILE A 87 0.98 5.91 6.50
C ILE A 87 1.95 6.32 7.61
N VAL A 88 2.56 7.51 7.51
CA VAL A 88 3.54 7.99 8.51
C VAL A 88 2.94 8.12 9.93
N GLU A 89 1.64 8.35 10.02
CA GLU A 89 0.90 8.42 11.30
C GLU A 89 0.52 7.02 11.85
N THR A 90 0.96 5.96 11.19
CA THR A 90 0.63 4.57 11.54
C THR A 90 1.87 3.72 11.75
N ASP A 91 1.69 2.49 12.24
CA ASP A 91 2.74 1.48 12.32
C ASP A 91 3.01 0.77 10.97
N PHE A 92 2.35 1.17 9.88
CA PHE A 92 2.53 0.55 8.57
C PHE A 92 3.77 1.07 7.84
N THR A 93 4.34 0.18 7.02
CA THR A 93 5.42 0.49 6.07
C THR A 93 4.88 0.42 4.66
N LEU A 94 5.21 1.39 3.81
CA LEU A 94 4.82 1.42 2.42
C LEU A 94 5.87 0.74 1.54
N VAL A 95 5.44 -0.17 0.67
CA VAL A 95 6.28 -0.78 -0.36
C VAL A 95 5.73 -0.43 -1.73
N ILE A 96 6.45 0.39 -2.49
CA ILE A 96 6.03 0.88 -3.79
C ILE A 96 6.65 0.06 -4.90
N MET A 97 5.82 -0.41 -5.85
CA MET A 97 6.25 -1.15 -7.03
C MET A 97 5.66 -0.53 -8.31
N GLN A 98 6.33 -0.72 -9.44
CA GLN A 98 5.91 -0.17 -10.73
C GLN A 98 5.61 -1.28 -11.72
N SER A 99 4.40 -1.26 -12.31
CA SER A 99 3.97 -2.19 -13.35
C SER A 99 4.51 -1.82 -14.75
N LYS A 100 4.86 -0.54 -14.98
CA LYS A 100 5.34 -0.01 -16.27
C LYS A 100 4.42 -0.36 -17.45
N GLU A 101 3.10 -0.32 -17.24
CA GLU A 101 2.08 -0.71 -18.22
C GLU A 101 2.28 -2.13 -18.81
N ASN A 102 2.86 -3.04 -18.04
CA ASN A 102 3.14 -4.41 -18.46
C ASN A 102 2.43 -5.41 -17.54
N VAL A 103 1.54 -6.25 -18.13
CA VAL A 103 0.70 -7.21 -17.40
C VAL A 103 1.52 -8.24 -16.63
N GLN A 104 2.59 -8.76 -17.24
CA GLN A 104 3.46 -9.74 -16.59
C GLN A 104 4.19 -9.12 -15.39
N ARG A 105 4.58 -7.85 -15.54
CA ARG A 105 5.23 -7.11 -14.45
C ARG A 105 4.25 -6.78 -13.33
N GLU A 106 2.99 -6.42 -13.66
CA GLU A 106 1.94 -6.22 -12.66
C GLU A 106 1.70 -7.49 -11.85
N ARG A 107 1.53 -8.65 -12.53
CA ARG A 107 1.41 -9.96 -11.87
C ARG A 107 2.60 -10.25 -10.96
N LYS A 108 3.82 -10.06 -11.46
CA LYS A 108 5.04 -10.26 -10.67
C LYS A 108 5.09 -9.35 -9.44
N CYS A 109 4.65 -8.10 -9.55
CA CYS A 109 4.56 -7.19 -8.40
C CYS A 109 3.60 -7.75 -7.33
N ILE A 110 2.42 -8.20 -7.75
CA ILE A 110 1.44 -8.82 -6.86
C ILE A 110 2.01 -10.07 -6.19
N ASP A 111 2.62 -10.97 -6.96
CA ASP A 111 3.21 -12.22 -6.43
C ASP A 111 4.31 -11.94 -5.40
N ILE A 112 5.16 -10.94 -5.67
CA ILE A 112 6.22 -10.53 -4.74
C ILE A 112 5.60 -9.98 -3.43
N LEU A 113 4.64 -9.08 -3.52
CA LEU A 113 4.00 -8.51 -2.34
C LEU A 113 3.27 -9.58 -1.52
N ASN A 114 2.49 -10.42 -2.19
CA ASN A 114 1.78 -11.52 -1.54
C ASN A 114 2.73 -12.52 -0.87
N SER A 115 3.83 -12.92 -1.54
CA SER A 115 4.84 -13.82 -0.96
C SER A 115 5.59 -13.21 0.23
N ARG A 116 5.64 -11.90 0.33
CA ARG A 116 6.18 -11.17 1.50
C ARG A 116 5.17 -10.96 2.61
N GLY A 117 3.94 -11.44 2.41
CA GLY A 117 2.87 -11.38 3.40
C GLY A 117 2.41 -9.95 3.71
N VAL A 118 2.34 -9.06 2.71
CA VAL A 118 1.78 -7.72 2.93
C VAL A 118 0.33 -7.81 3.39
N ASP A 119 -0.13 -6.86 4.20
CA ASP A 119 -1.48 -6.89 4.79
C ASP A 119 -2.56 -6.37 3.82
N GLY A 120 -2.15 -5.71 2.75
CA GLY A 120 -3.06 -5.23 1.71
C GLY A 120 -2.31 -4.59 0.54
N ILE A 121 -3.03 -4.39 -0.57
CA ILE A 121 -2.48 -3.77 -1.78
C ILE A 121 -3.39 -2.63 -2.23
N ILE A 122 -2.78 -1.48 -2.51
CA ILE A 122 -3.37 -0.38 -3.28
C ILE A 122 -2.82 -0.47 -4.69
N ILE A 123 -3.69 -0.52 -5.71
CA ILE A 123 -3.25 -0.71 -7.09
C ILE A 123 -3.96 0.22 -8.06
N SER A 124 -3.19 0.86 -8.94
CA SER A 124 -3.70 1.42 -10.19
C SER A 124 -3.46 0.40 -11.30
N PRO A 125 -4.50 -0.34 -11.74
CA PRO A 125 -4.35 -1.41 -12.72
C PRO A 125 -3.91 -0.88 -14.09
N ILE A 126 -3.41 -1.78 -14.93
CA ILE A 126 -3.06 -1.43 -16.31
C ILE A 126 -4.33 -1.07 -17.10
N ALA A 127 -4.26 0.05 -17.83
CA ALA A 127 -5.43 0.66 -18.49
C ALA A 127 -6.14 -0.25 -19.51
N ASN A 128 -5.40 -1.13 -20.17
CA ASN A 128 -5.87 -1.89 -21.33
C ASN A 128 -5.81 -3.40 -21.15
N THR A 129 -5.90 -3.91 -19.93
CA THR A 129 -5.93 -5.37 -19.76
C THR A 129 -7.38 -5.86 -19.80
N PRO A 130 -7.76 -6.69 -20.79
CA PRO A 130 -9.07 -7.33 -20.81
C PRO A 130 -9.20 -8.40 -19.72
N ASN A 131 -8.09 -8.88 -19.22
CA ASN A 131 -8.01 -9.96 -18.25
C ASN A 131 -7.47 -9.45 -16.91
N ILE A 132 -8.33 -9.46 -15.88
CA ILE A 132 -8.04 -9.09 -14.49
C ILE A 132 -8.00 -10.32 -13.56
N ASP A 133 -7.89 -11.52 -14.10
CA ASP A 133 -7.97 -12.77 -13.32
C ASP A 133 -6.97 -12.82 -12.17
N HIS A 134 -5.81 -12.21 -12.35
CA HIS A 134 -4.80 -12.13 -11.30
C HIS A 134 -5.24 -11.28 -10.10
N LEU A 135 -5.98 -10.19 -10.35
CA LEU A 135 -6.59 -9.37 -9.29
C LEU A 135 -7.82 -10.07 -8.70
N GLN A 136 -8.62 -10.72 -9.55
CA GLN A 136 -9.79 -11.45 -9.10
C GLN A 136 -9.41 -12.61 -8.18
N ARG A 137 -8.40 -13.42 -8.54
CA ARG A 137 -7.91 -14.52 -7.68
C ARG A 137 -7.45 -14.00 -6.31
N LEU A 138 -6.76 -12.86 -6.26
CA LEU A 138 -6.32 -12.28 -5.00
C LEU A 138 -7.52 -11.81 -4.17
N HIS A 139 -8.50 -11.18 -4.80
CA HIS A 139 -9.75 -10.78 -4.15
C HIS A 139 -10.55 -11.99 -3.62
N ASP A 140 -10.60 -13.09 -4.37
CA ASP A 140 -11.36 -14.31 -4.01
C ASP A 140 -10.79 -14.99 -2.75
N THR A 141 -9.52 -14.73 -2.41
CA THR A 141 -8.92 -15.16 -1.13
C THR A 141 -9.22 -14.20 0.04
N SER A 142 -10.13 -13.24 -0.15
CA SER A 142 -10.44 -12.18 0.83
C SER A 142 -9.24 -11.28 1.17
N PHE A 143 -8.23 -11.24 0.29
CA PHE A 143 -7.08 -10.38 0.48
C PHE A 143 -7.47 -8.90 0.26
N PRO A 144 -7.09 -7.98 1.16
CA PRO A 144 -7.46 -6.57 1.06
C PRO A 144 -6.87 -5.89 -0.18
N ILE A 145 -7.73 -5.43 -1.08
CA ILE A 145 -7.35 -4.70 -2.29
C ILE A 145 -8.16 -3.40 -2.38
N VAL A 146 -7.46 -2.31 -2.66
CA VAL A 146 -8.06 -1.03 -3.04
C VAL A 146 -7.58 -0.66 -4.44
N VAL A 147 -8.53 -0.47 -5.37
CA VAL A 147 -8.24 -0.01 -6.72
C VAL A 147 -8.30 1.51 -6.76
N VAL A 148 -7.28 2.15 -7.32
CA VAL A 148 -7.20 3.61 -7.46
C VAL A 148 -7.07 4.01 -8.93
N ASP A 149 -7.62 5.17 -9.30
CA ASP A 149 -7.56 5.81 -10.63
C ASP A 149 -8.29 4.99 -11.71
N ARG A 150 -7.70 3.91 -12.18
CA ARG A 150 -8.20 3.12 -13.32
C ARG A 150 -9.20 2.07 -12.85
N ILE A 151 -10.43 2.51 -12.64
CA ILE A 151 -11.49 1.68 -12.11
C ILE A 151 -11.89 0.59 -13.10
N ASN A 152 -11.91 -0.67 -12.65
CA ASN A 152 -12.49 -1.79 -13.38
C ASN A 152 -13.70 -2.33 -12.59
N ASN A 153 -14.90 -2.21 -13.17
CA ASN A 153 -16.14 -2.59 -12.51
C ASN A 153 -16.34 -4.11 -12.38
N ARG A 154 -15.53 -4.93 -13.07
CA ARG A 154 -15.57 -6.38 -12.91
C ARG A 154 -14.99 -6.85 -11.57
N LEU A 155 -14.02 -6.11 -11.01
CA LEU A 155 -13.44 -6.43 -9.71
C LEU A 155 -14.34 -5.86 -8.60
N LYS A 156 -14.82 -6.71 -7.71
CA LYS A 156 -15.62 -6.33 -6.52
C LYS A 156 -14.73 -5.93 -5.36
N SER A 157 -13.93 -4.86 -5.53
CA SER A 157 -13.05 -4.32 -4.50
C SER A 157 -13.46 -2.90 -4.14
N ASN A 158 -12.88 -2.36 -3.06
CA ASN A 158 -12.95 -0.92 -2.80
C ASN A 158 -12.26 -0.15 -3.93
N LYS A 159 -12.84 0.98 -4.32
CA LYS A 159 -12.40 1.78 -5.47
C LYS A 159 -12.36 3.24 -5.11
N ILE A 160 -11.28 3.91 -5.49
CA ILE A 160 -11.10 5.35 -5.35
C ILE A 160 -10.78 5.90 -6.72
N GLY A 161 -11.63 6.75 -7.25
CA GLY A 161 -11.47 7.36 -8.57
C GLY A 161 -12.03 8.77 -8.60
N VAL A 162 -11.78 9.46 -9.71
CA VAL A 162 -12.36 10.77 -9.99
C VAL A 162 -13.59 10.63 -10.90
N LYS A 163 -14.47 11.59 -10.84
CA LYS A 163 -15.68 11.69 -11.70
C LYS A 163 -15.28 12.17 -13.10
N ASN A 164 -14.71 11.27 -13.90
CA ASN A 164 -14.15 11.62 -15.22
C ASN A 164 -15.21 12.11 -16.20
N PHE A 165 -16.37 11.47 -16.23
CA PHE A 165 -17.47 11.87 -17.12
C PHE A 165 -17.98 13.26 -16.75
N GLU A 166 -18.37 13.46 -15.50
CA GLU A 166 -18.94 14.71 -15.01
C GLU A 166 -17.95 15.88 -15.21
N GLY A 167 -16.68 15.68 -14.86
CA GLY A 167 -15.67 16.73 -15.05
C GLY A 167 -15.44 17.09 -16.51
N SER A 168 -15.52 16.13 -17.45
CA SER A 168 -15.40 16.40 -18.88
C SER A 168 -16.68 17.05 -19.44
N TYR A 169 -17.83 16.62 -18.95
CA TYR A 169 -19.12 17.22 -19.30
C TYR A 169 -19.14 18.71 -18.89
N ASP A 170 -18.81 19.02 -17.64
CA ASP A 170 -18.80 20.37 -17.11
C ASP A 170 -17.83 21.27 -17.87
N ALA A 171 -16.62 20.77 -18.20
CA ALA A 171 -15.64 21.49 -19.00
C ALA A 171 -16.16 21.78 -20.43
N THR A 172 -16.84 20.81 -21.05
CA THR A 172 -17.43 20.98 -22.38
C THR A 172 -18.61 21.92 -22.32
N GLN A 173 -19.49 21.78 -21.33
CA GLN A 173 -20.66 22.65 -21.14
C GLN A 173 -20.23 24.11 -20.93
N HIS A 174 -19.18 24.33 -20.14
CA HIS A 174 -18.61 25.67 -19.94
C HIS A 174 -18.22 26.33 -21.29
N LEU A 175 -17.59 25.62 -22.21
CA LEU A 175 -17.25 26.12 -23.53
C LEU A 175 -18.50 26.42 -24.38
N VAL A 176 -19.53 25.56 -24.28
CA VAL A 176 -20.82 25.78 -24.97
C VAL A 176 -21.52 27.04 -24.45
N ASP A 177 -21.54 27.23 -23.14
CA ASP A 177 -22.17 28.40 -22.50
C ASP A 177 -21.46 29.71 -22.85
N LEU A 178 -20.14 29.66 -23.14
CA LEU A 178 -19.37 30.76 -23.66
C LEU A 178 -19.65 31.03 -25.16
N GLY A 179 -20.51 30.24 -25.80
CA GLY A 179 -20.93 30.43 -27.21
C GLY A 179 -20.00 29.76 -28.23
N HIS A 180 -19.06 28.93 -27.82
CA HIS A 180 -18.19 28.20 -28.74
C HIS A 180 -18.98 27.12 -29.48
N LYS A 181 -18.97 27.19 -30.84
CA LYS A 181 -19.71 26.24 -31.71
C LYS A 181 -18.84 25.14 -32.30
N ARG A 182 -17.52 25.29 -32.25
CA ARG A 182 -16.55 24.29 -32.73
C ARG A 182 -15.55 23.99 -31.65
N ILE A 183 -15.76 22.87 -30.97
CA ILE A 183 -14.96 22.40 -29.85
C ILE A 183 -14.18 21.17 -30.32
N VAL A 184 -12.88 21.16 -30.06
CA VAL A 184 -12.00 20.00 -30.40
C VAL A 184 -11.50 19.39 -29.10
N HIS A 185 -11.67 18.07 -28.98
CA HIS A 185 -11.13 17.29 -27.90
C HIS A 185 -9.85 16.58 -28.36
N VAL A 186 -8.72 16.90 -27.74
CA VAL A 186 -7.46 16.19 -27.94
C VAL A 186 -7.35 15.10 -26.89
N THR A 187 -7.42 13.85 -27.35
CA THR A 187 -7.43 12.69 -26.44
C THR A 187 -6.16 11.85 -26.57
N GLY A 188 -5.85 11.07 -25.53
CA GLY A 188 -4.83 10.04 -25.57
C GLY A 188 -5.36 8.70 -26.15
N ARG A 189 -4.73 7.57 -25.79
CA ARG A 189 -5.21 6.24 -26.20
C ARG A 189 -6.60 5.98 -25.61
N ASN A 190 -7.57 5.60 -26.47
CA ASN A 190 -8.95 5.35 -26.07
C ASN A 190 -9.07 4.10 -25.18
N ALA A 191 -8.88 4.27 -23.89
CA ALA A 191 -8.97 3.18 -22.91
C ALA A 191 -9.27 3.70 -21.49
N GLY A 192 -10.03 2.91 -20.74
CA GLY A 192 -10.32 3.17 -19.32
C GLY A 192 -10.86 4.57 -19.08
N VAL A 193 -10.23 5.31 -18.17
CA VAL A 193 -10.61 6.68 -17.77
C VAL A 193 -10.65 7.68 -18.92
N ILE A 194 -9.91 7.46 -20.00
CA ILE A 194 -9.94 8.34 -21.19
C ILE A 194 -11.26 8.15 -21.95
N ARG A 195 -11.77 6.92 -22.03
CA ARG A 195 -13.08 6.65 -22.64
C ARG A 195 -14.21 7.32 -21.85
N GLU A 196 -14.17 7.30 -20.53
CA GLU A 196 -15.14 7.98 -19.68
C GLU A 196 -15.18 9.50 -19.93
N ARG A 197 -14.05 10.10 -20.27
CA ARG A 197 -13.95 11.54 -20.62
C ARG A 197 -14.41 11.87 -22.04
N LEU A 198 -14.59 10.86 -22.90
CA LEU A 198 -15.02 11.04 -24.29
C LEU A 198 -16.53 10.94 -24.47
N ASN A 199 -17.24 10.28 -23.55
CA ASN A 199 -18.68 10.09 -23.59
C ASN A 199 -19.43 11.30 -23.02
#